data_2c76ab63760605abe03275f07f6e2c92
#
_entry.id   2c76ab63760605abe03275f07f6e2c92
#
_cell.length_a   1.000
_cell.length_b   1.000
_cell.length_c   1.000
_cell.angle_alpha   90.00
_cell.angle_beta   90.00
_cell.angle_gamma   90.00
#
_symmetry.space_group_name_H-M   'P 1'
#
loop_
_entity.id
_entity.type
_entity.pdbx_description
1 polymer ?
#
loop_
_entity_poly.entity_id
_entity_poly.type
_entity_poly.pdbx_seq_one_letter_code
_entity_poly.pdbx_strand_id
1 'polypeptide(L)'
;MNYSTIKYCDIANGEGVRTTLFVSGCRRRCPFCFNEEAWSFTAGRLFDDEARQAILASLEPAYIDGLSVLGGEPMEPENQHGLVSFLETVKARYPEKSIWCYTGDTYEELTSGPKRTEDTDRLLSFIDILVDGPFVQDLKDITLRFRGSSNQRIIDMAATRATGKVVLWTDDPVFSTHTMN
;
A
#
# COMPACT_ATOMS: atom_id res chain seq x y z
N MET A 1 -4.38 -13.10 -9.00
CA MET A 1 -5.11 -11.89 -8.62
C MET A 1 -5.28 -10.97 -9.82
N ASN A 2 -6.20 -10.00 -9.75
CA ASN A 2 -6.37 -8.98 -10.78
C ASN A 2 -5.92 -7.60 -10.26
N TYR A 3 -5.76 -6.65 -11.16
CA TYR A 3 -5.49 -5.26 -10.87
C TYR A 3 -6.37 -4.34 -11.73
N SER A 4 -6.78 -3.20 -11.18
CA SER A 4 -7.62 -2.23 -11.89
C SER A 4 -6.77 -1.30 -12.76
N THR A 5 -5.64 -0.81 -12.23
CA THR A 5 -4.73 0.08 -12.97
C THR A 5 -3.32 0.07 -12.40
N ILE A 6 -2.36 0.50 -13.22
CA ILE A 6 -1.00 0.86 -12.81
C ILE A 6 -0.81 2.33 -13.17
N LYS A 7 -0.38 3.15 -12.19
CA LYS A 7 0.01 4.54 -12.43
C LYS A 7 1.52 4.66 -12.37
N TYR A 8 2.08 5.31 -13.36
CA TYR A 8 3.50 5.63 -13.43
C TYR A 8 3.74 7.09 -13.01
N CYS A 9 4.88 7.37 -12.39
CA CYS A 9 5.25 8.70 -11.88
C CYS A 9 4.15 9.30 -10.98
N ASP A 10 3.60 8.49 -10.10
CA ASP A 10 2.58 8.91 -9.14
C ASP A 10 3.25 9.57 -7.93
N ILE A 11 2.72 10.72 -7.51
CA ILE A 11 3.18 11.51 -6.35
C ILE A 11 2.15 11.58 -5.22
N ALA A 12 0.99 10.95 -5.41
CA ALA A 12 -0.13 11.03 -4.47
C ALA A 12 -0.16 9.89 -3.45
N ASN A 13 0.44 8.76 -3.77
CA ASN A 13 0.31 7.53 -2.99
C ASN A 13 1.63 7.12 -2.34
N GLY A 14 2.18 7.98 -1.51
CA GLY A 14 3.44 7.81 -0.78
C GLY A 14 4.45 8.88 -1.13
N GLU A 15 5.54 8.92 -0.36
CA GLU A 15 6.60 9.91 -0.52
C GLU A 15 7.39 9.68 -1.81
N GLY A 16 7.77 10.79 -2.48
CA GLY A 16 8.55 10.79 -3.72
C GLY A 16 7.73 10.44 -4.97
N VAL A 17 8.42 10.07 -6.04
CA VAL A 17 7.83 9.66 -7.31
C VAL A 17 7.77 8.15 -7.37
N ARG A 18 6.59 7.58 -7.60
CA ARG A 18 6.36 6.15 -7.42
C ARG A 18 5.67 5.51 -8.62
N THR A 19 5.85 4.22 -8.78
CA THR A 19 4.91 3.39 -9.54
C THR A 19 3.86 2.88 -8.58
N THR A 20 2.59 2.98 -8.95
CA THR A 20 1.47 2.60 -8.08
C THR A 20 0.64 1.51 -8.72
N LEU A 21 0.51 0.37 -8.03
CA LEU A 21 -0.32 -0.76 -8.41
C LEU A 21 -1.63 -0.73 -7.63
N PHE A 22 -2.75 -0.63 -8.34
CA PHE A 22 -4.09 -0.71 -7.77
C PHE A 22 -4.63 -2.13 -7.97
N VAL A 23 -4.58 -2.96 -6.95
CA VAL A 23 -5.12 -4.34 -6.98
C VAL A 23 -6.64 -4.33 -7.02
N SER A 24 -7.24 -5.43 -7.48
CA SER A 24 -8.68 -5.67 -7.45
C SER A 24 -9.04 -6.72 -6.41
N GLY A 25 -10.26 -6.62 -5.87
CA GLY A 25 -10.78 -7.46 -4.81
C GLY A 25 -10.71 -6.75 -3.45
N CYS A 26 -11.90 -6.50 -2.87
CA CYS A 26 -12.04 -5.94 -1.54
C CYS A 26 -13.40 -6.35 -0.95
N ARG A 27 -13.39 -7.06 0.17
CA ARG A 27 -14.61 -7.45 0.90
C ARG A 27 -15.08 -6.39 1.87
N ARG A 28 -14.26 -5.38 2.16
CA ARG A 28 -14.56 -4.33 3.13
C ARG A 28 -15.71 -3.42 2.69
N ARG A 29 -15.77 -3.05 1.39
CA ARG A 29 -16.85 -2.24 0.80
C ARG A 29 -17.19 -1.00 1.64
N CYS A 30 -16.18 -0.20 1.96
CA CYS A 30 -16.35 1.02 2.75
C CYS A 30 -17.36 1.96 2.11
N PRO A 31 -18.26 2.58 2.90
CA PRO A 31 -19.11 3.67 2.39
C PRO A 31 -18.24 4.80 1.82
N PHE A 32 -18.66 5.34 0.67
CA PHE A 32 -17.94 6.40 -0.06
C PHE A 32 -16.51 6.02 -0.48
N CYS A 33 -16.29 4.75 -0.76
CA CYS A 33 -15.02 4.29 -1.33
C CYS A 33 -14.75 4.99 -2.66
N PHE A 34 -13.58 5.58 -2.83
CA PHE A 34 -13.22 6.25 -4.10
C PHE A 34 -12.93 5.27 -5.24
N ASN A 35 -12.81 3.97 -4.96
CA ASN A 35 -12.45 2.94 -5.93
C ASN A 35 -13.39 1.71 -5.84
N GLU A 36 -14.71 1.95 -5.92
CA GLU A 36 -15.72 0.88 -5.85
C GLU A 36 -15.57 -0.15 -6.98
N GLU A 37 -15.05 0.28 -8.14
CA GLU A 37 -14.78 -0.59 -9.28
C GLU A 37 -13.81 -1.73 -8.94
N ALA A 38 -12.91 -1.49 -7.99
CA ALA A 38 -11.93 -2.48 -7.53
C ALA A 38 -12.47 -3.47 -6.48
N TRP A 39 -13.73 -3.41 -6.07
CA TRP A 39 -14.27 -4.36 -5.09
C TRP A 39 -14.35 -5.79 -5.63
N SER A 40 -14.61 -5.95 -6.94
CA SER A 40 -14.64 -7.28 -7.57
C SER A 40 -13.24 -7.84 -7.73
N PHE A 41 -13.03 -9.09 -7.33
CA PHE A 41 -11.75 -9.81 -7.52
C PHE A 41 -11.43 -10.08 -9.00
N THR A 42 -12.41 -9.95 -9.88
CA THR A 42 -12.27 -10.12 -11.33
C THR A 42 -12.24 -8.82 -12.11
N ALA A 43 -12.30 -7.67 -11.41
CA ALA A 43 -12.23 -6.36 -12.06
C ALA A 43 -10.85 -6.12 -12.69
N GLY A 44 -10.82 -5.34 -13.76
CA GLY A 44 -9.60 -4.96 -14.45
C GLY A 44 -8.94 -6.09 -15.23
N ARG A 45 -7.64 -6.27 -15.05
CA ARG A 45 -6.80 -7.21 -15.80
C ARG A 45 -6.13 -8.21 -14.89
N LEU A 46 -5.77 -9.36 -15.43
CA LEU A 46 -4.94 -10.34 -14.70
C LEU A 46 -3.55 -9.74 -14.42
N PHE A 47 -3.08 -9.92 -13.20
CA PHE A 47 -1.73 -9.55 -12.78
C PHE A 47 -0.75 -10.65 -13.20
N ASP A 48 -0.47 -10.69 -14.48
CA ASP A 48 0.38 -11.66 -15.16
C ASP A 48 1.85 -11.18 -15.22
N ASP A 49 2.67 -11.97 -15.92
CA ASP A 49 4.10 -11.67 -16.05
C ASP A 49 4.35 -10.39 -16.86
N GLU A 50 3.50 -10.05 -17.84
CA GLU A 50 3.62 -8.80 -18.59
C GLU A 50 3.43 -7.59 -17.66
N ALA A 51 2.38 -7.59 -16.85
CA ALA A 51 2.13 -6.53 -15.87
C ALA A 51 3.27 -6.43 -14.83
N ARG A 52 3.78 -7.57 -14.34
CA ARG A 52 4.92 -7.62 -13.42
C ARG A 52 6.19 -7.02 -14.04
N GLN A 53 6.53 -7.39 -15.27
CA GLN A 53 7.70 -6.86 -15.97
C GLN A 53 7.54 -5.36 -16.27
N ALA A 54 6.34 -4.89 -16.63
CA ALA A 54 6.08 -3.47 -16.84
C ALA A 54 6.35 -2.65 -15.55
N ILE A 55 5.92 -3.14 -14.39
CA ILE A 55 6.22 -2.47 -13.11
C ILE A 55 7.72 -2.52 -12.82
N LEU A 56 8.37 -3.69 -12.96
CA LEU A 56 9.81 -3.80 -12.71
C LEU A 56 10.61 -2.83 -13.60
N ALA A 57 10.28 -2.75 -14.88
CA ALA A 57 10.93 -1.79 -15.78
C ALA A 57 10.69 -0.33 -15.36
N SER A 58 9.49 -0.01 -14.87
CA SER A 58 9.15 1.33 -14.41
C SER A 58 9.89 1.77 -13.14
N LEU A 59 10.37 0.82 -12.35
CA LEU A 59 11.16 1.09 -11.14
C LEU A 59 12.65 1.32 -11.41
N GLU A 60 13.13 1.01 -12.61
CA GLU A 60 14.56 1.12 -12.96
C GLU A 60 15.11 2.56 -12.88
N PRO A 61 14.41 3.63 -13.36
CA PRO A 61 14.93 4.98 -13.32
C PRO A 61 15.24 5.45 -11.89
N ALA A 62 16.37 6.16 -11.73
CA ALA A 62 16.84 6.62 -10.43
C ALA A 62 15.88 7.62 -9.76
N TYR A 63 15.07 8.34 -10.53
CA TYR A 63 14.09 9.31 -10.01
C TYR A 63 12.81 8.65 -9.48
N ILE A 64 12.64 7.36 -9.65
CA ILE A 64 11.51 6.62 -9.04
C ILE A 64 11.93 6.14 -7.65
N ASP A 65 11.22 6.58 -6.62
CA ASP A 65 11.55 6.28 -5.22
C ASP A 65 11.06 4.90 -4.76
N GLY A 66 10.08 4.34 -5.47
CA GLY A 66 9.59 3.00 -5.14
C GLY A 66 8.24 2.61 -5.72
N LEU A 67 7.68 1.57 -5.11
CA LEU A 67 6.38 0.99 -5.44
C LEU A 67 5.36 1.32 -4.36
N SER A 68 4.13 1.68 -4.78
CA SER A 68 2.98 1.73 -3.88
C SER A 68 1.94 0.68 -4.30
N VAL A 69 1.38 -0.02 -3.32
CA VAL A 69 0.36 -1.05 -3.53
C VAL A 69 -0.89 -0.68 -2.76
N LEU A 70 -1.97 -0.47 -3.48
CA LEU A 70 -3.29 -0.13 -2.94
C LEU A 70 -4.41 -0.57 -3.91
N GLY A 71 -5.57 0.05 -3.86
CA GLY A 71 -6.65 -0.18 -4.82
C GLY A 71 -7.87 -0.79 -4.17
N GLY A 72 -8.18 -2.08 -4.39
CA GLY A 72 -9.11 -2.85 -3.59
C GLY A 72 -8.58 -3.02 -2.17
N GLU A 73 -8.17 -4.23 -1.84
CA GLU A 73 -7.50 -4.50 -0.55
C GLU A 73 -6.31 -5.43 -0.78
N PRO A 74 -5.07 -4.91 -0.70
CA PRO A 74 -3.88 -5.74 -0.89
C PRO A 74 -3.77 -6.90 0.10
N MET A 75 -4.35 -6.74 1.29
CA MET A 75 -4.29 -7.73 2.36
C MET A 75 -5.46 -8.75 2.34
N GLU A 76 -6.29 -8.76 1.30
CA GLU A 76 -7.17 -9.92 1.07
C GLU A 76 -6.32 -11.17 0.79
N PRO A 77 -6.70 -12.36 1.30
CA PRO A 77 -5.89 -13.59 1.15
C PRO A 77 -5.43 -13.89 -0.27
N GLU A 78 -6.33 -13.72 -1.25
CA GLU A 78 -6.02 -13.96 -2.67
C GLU A 78 -5.01 -12.94 -3.22
N ASN A 79 -5.04 -11.70 -2.74
CA ASN A 79 -4.10 -10.66 -3.13
C ASN A 79 -2.74 -10.84 -2.45
N GLN A 80 -2.72 -11.22 -1.16
CA GLN A 80 -1.47 -11.57 -0.46
C GLN A 80 -0.70 -12.63 -1.24
N HIS A 81 -1.37 -13.74 -1.59
CA HIS A 81 -0.77 -14.83 -2.36
C HIS A 81 -0.21 -14.36 -3.72
N GLY A 82 -0.94 -13.49 -4.42
CA GLY A 82 -0.51 -12.93 -5.70
C GLY A 82 0.63 -11.93 -5.61
N LEU A 83 0.76 -11.20 -4.47
CA LEU A 83 1.72 -10.12 -4.26
C LEU A 83 3.06 -10.62 -3.67
N VAL A 84 3.05 -11.63 -2.79
CA VAL A 84 4.22 -12.00 -1.99
C VAL A 84 5.47 -12.26 -2.83
N SER A 85 5.36 -13.09 -3.87
CA SER A 85 6.47 -13.40 -4.78
C SER A 85 6.92 -12.20 -5.62
N PHE A 86 5.98 -11.32 -5.96
CA PHE A 86 6.27 -10.11 -6.72
C PHE A 86 7.03 -9.09 -5.88
N LEU A 87 6.59 -8.81 -4.65
CA LEU A 87 7.28 -7.88 -3.76
C LEU A 87 8.68 -8.38 -3.38
N GLU A 88 8.85 -9.69 -3.22
CA GLU A 88 10.17 -10.31 -3.06
C GLU A 88 11.07 -10.01 -4.26
N THR A 89 10.55 -10.18 -5.48
CA THR A 89 11.29 -9.85 -6.71
C THR A 89 11.68 -8.38 -6.78
N VAL A 90 10.76 -7.48 -6.40
CA VAL A 90 11.03 -6.03 -6.34
C VAL A 90 12.17 -5.74 -5.36
N LYS A 91 12.12 -6.28 -4.14
CA LYS A 91 13.17 -6.07 -3.12
C LYS A 91 14.51 -6.67 -3.49
N ALA A 92 14.50 -7.83 -4.17
CA ALA A 92 15.73 -8.46 -4.63
C ALA A 92 16.41 -7.66 -5.76
N ARG A 93 15.60 -7.06 -6.66
CA ARG A 93 16.13 -6.31 -7.81
C ARG A 93 16.44 -4.86 -7.47
N TYR A 94 15.66 -4.25 -6.58
CA TYR A 94 15.74 -2.84 -6.22
C TYR A 94 15.69 -2.67 -4.68
N PRO A 95 16.73 -3.10 -3.95
CA PRO A 95 16.72 -3.09 -2.47
C PRO A 95 16.63 -1.66 -1.89
N GLU A 96 17.03 -0.64 -2.65
CA GLU A 96 16.96 0.77 -2.28
C GLU A 96 15.58 1.40 -2.48
N LYS A 97 14.71 0.77 -3.28
CA LYS A 97 13.35 1.28 -3.55
C LYS A 97 12.41 0.92 -2.41
N SER A 98 11.71 1.91 -1.88
CA SER A 98 10.73 1.67 -0.81
C SER A 98 9.42 1.09 -1.33
N ILE A 99 8.80 0.21 -0.55
CA ILE A 99 7.46 -0.32 -0.81
C ILE A 99 6.49 0.26 0.21
N TRP A 100 5.48 0.99 -0.29
CA TRP A 100 4.33 1.45 0.47
C TRP A 100 3.14 0.52 0.22
N CYS A 101 2.39 0.19 1.25
CA CYS A 101 1.17 -0.59 1.14
C CYS A 101 0.04 0.06 1.93
N TYR A 102 -1.14 0.10 1.33
CA TYR A 102 -2.34 0.66 1.94
C TYR A 102 -3.33 -0.45 2.21
N THR A 103 -3.87 -0.48 3.40
CA THR A 103 -4.87 -1.47 3.81
C THR A 103 -5.95 -0.84 4.67
N GLY A 104 -7.16 -1.36 4.56
CA GLY A 104 -8.23 -0.99 5.47
C GLY A 104 -8.20 -1.74 6.80
N ASP A 105 -7.36 -2.76 6.95
CA ASP A 105 -7.16 -3.47 8.21
C ASP A 105 -6.08 -2.78 9.05
N THR A 106 -6.15 -2.86 10.38
CA THR A 106 -5.08 -2.40 11.26
C THR A 106 -3.93 -3.41 11.27
N TYR A 107 -2.73 -2.97 11.62
CA TYR A 107 -1.56 -3.85 11.74
C TYR A 107 -1.81 -5.02 12.71
N GLU A 108 -2.53 -4.75 13.80
CA GLU A 108 -2.92 -5.75 14.78
C GLU A 108 -3.89 -6.80 14.18
N GLU A 109 -4.85 -6.36 13.36
CA GLU A 109 -5.75 -7.28 12.63
C GLU A 109 -5.00 -8.11 11.60
N LEU A 110 -4.00 -7.54 10.91
CA LEU A 110 -3.19 -8.28 9.94
C LEU A 110 -2.34 -9.37 10.62
N THR A 111 -1.83 -9.10 11.81
CA THR A 111 -0.94 -10.03 12.51
C THR A 111 -1.67 -11.09 13.32
N SER A 112 -2.93 -10.88 13.68
CA SER A 112 -3.70 -11.79 14.54
C SER A 112 -5.16 -12.04 14.09
N GLY A 113 -5.64 -11.33 13.06
CA GLY A 113 -7.02 -11.39 12.61
C GLY A 113 -7.31 -12.48 11.57
N PRO A 114 -8.58 -12.56 11.11
CA PRO A 114 -9.06 -13.64 10.25
C PRO A 114 -8.52 -13.62 8.82
N LYS A 115 -7.94 -12.49 8.36
CA LYS A 115 -7.32 -12.40 7.03
C LYS A 115 -5.86 -12.86 7.02
N ARG A 116 -5.30 -13.20 8.19
CA ARG A 116 -3.93 -13.70 8.27
C ARG A 116 -3.82 -15.04 7.54
N THR A 117 -2.85 -15.13 6.64
CA THR A 117 -2.50 -16.32 5.87
C THR A 117 -1.06 -16.72 6.15
N GLU A 118 -0.60 -17.81 5.54
CA GLU A 118 0.81 -18.21 5.55
C GLU A 118 1.73 -17.18 4.87
N ASP A 119 1.19 -16.38 3.94
CA ASP A 119 1.94 -15.35 3.20
C ASP A 119 2.05 -14.02 3.96
N THR A 120 1.22 -13.78 4.99
CA THR A 120 1.09 -12.47 5.63
C THR A 120 2.41 -11.95 6.19
N ASP A 121 3.10 -12.73 7.00
CA ASP A 121 4.33 -12.28 7.65
C ASP A 121 5.44 -12.00 6.62
N ARG A 122 5.51 -12.86 5.58
CA ARG A 122 6.46 -12.69 4.49
C ARG A 122 6.14 -11.44 3.67
N LEU A 123 4.86 -11.21 3.34
CA LEU A 123 4.41 -10.01 2.63
C LEU A 123 4.74 -8.74 3.42
N LEU A 124 4.39 -8.71 4.72
CA LEU A 124 4.69 -7.58 5.61
C LEU A 124 6.20 -7.33 5.76
N SER A 125 7.05 -8.35 5.60
CA SER A 125 8.50 -8.18 5.68
C SER A 125 9.09 -7.36 4.53
N PHE A 126 8.43 -7.32 3.37
CA PHE A 126 8.85 -6.54 2.20
C PHE A 126 8.35 -5.09 2.23
N ILE A 127 7.35 -4.79 3.05
CA ILE A 127 6.75 -3.46 3.14
C ILE A 127 7.62 -2.58 4.04
N ASP A 128 7.96 -1.38 3.56
CA ASP A 128 8.71 -0.38 4.33
C ASP A 128 7.76 0.54 5.09
N ILE A 129 6.68 0.97 4.43
CA ILE A 129 5.65 1.84 5.03
C ILE A 129 4.27 1.20 4.82
N LEU A 130 3.53 1.07 5.91
CA LEU A 130 2.16 0.57 5.90
C LEU A 130 1.21 1.71 6.29
N VAL A 131 0.29 2.06 5.39
CA VAL A 131 -0.83 2.94 5.72
C VAL A 131 -2.01 2.04 6.09
N ASP A 132 -2.35 2.01 7.36
CA ASP A 132 -3.30 1.06 7.93
C ASP A 132 -4.58 1.72 8.47
N GLY A 133 -5.60 0.90 8.63
CA GLY A 133 -6.89 1.29 9.21
C GLY A 133 -7.96 1.67 8.18
N PRO A 134 -9.24 1.47 8.54
CA PRO A 134 -10.35 1.73 7.64
C PRO A 134 -10.50 3.22 7.32
N PHE A 135 -10.91 3.52 6.08
CA PHE A 135 -11.37 4.87 5.76
C PHE A 135 -12.69 5.14 6.48
N VAL A 136 -12.74 6.26 7.21
CA VAL A 136 -13.92 6.73 7.94
C VAL A 136 -14.32 8.10 7.41
N GLN A 137 -15.53 8.19 6.80
CA GLN A 137 -16.00 9.41 6.13
C GLN A 137 -16.07 10.61 7.08
N ASP A 138 -16.53 10.42 8.31
CA ASP A 138 -16.65 11.49 9.31
C ASP A 138 -15.29 12.02 9.80
N LEU A 139 -14.22 11.28 9.52
CA LEU A 139 -12.83 11.65 9.85
C LEU A 139 -12.02 12.01 8.60
N LYS A 140 -12.70 12.14 7.44
CA LYS A 140 -12.06 12.56 6.20
C LYS A 140 -11.44 13.94 6.35
N ASP A 141 -10.18 14.05 5.96
CA ASP A 141 -9.45 15.32 5.97
C ASP A 141 -8.53 15.37 4.73
N ILE A 142 -8.82 16.29 3.81
CA ILE A 142 -8.07 16.46 2.56
C ILE A 142 -6.69 17.10 2.75
N THR A 143 -6.38 17.60 3.93
CA THR A 143 -5.08 18.18 4.28
C THR A 143 -4.07 17.12 4.71
N LEU A 144 -4.53 15.91 5.01
CA LEU A 144 -3.67 14.80 5.41
C LEU A 144 -2.84 14.30 4.22
N ARG A 145 -1.54 14.17 4.42
CA ARG A 145 -0.67 13.54 3.44
C ARG A 145 -0.83 12.02 3.49
N PHE A 146 -0.95 11.41 2.31
CA PHE A 146 -0.91 9.95 2.09
C PHE A 146 -1.96 9.12 2.83
N ARG A 147 -3.01 9.72 3.40
CA ARG A 147 -4.12 9.02 4.04
C ARG A 147 -5.42 9.81 3.87
N GLY A 148 -6.55 9.12 3.87
CA GLY A 148 -7.85 9.75 3.57
C GLY A 148 -8.62 10.23 4.80
N SER A 149 -8.35 9.65 5.97
CA SER A 149 -9.04 9.99 7.23
C SER A 149 -8.07 9.97 8.41
N SER A 150 -8.34 10.78 9.44
CA SER A 150 -7.41 11.04 10.54
C SER A 150 -7.14 9.82 11.44
N ASN A 151 -8.02 8.82 11.44
CA ASN A 151 -7.84 7.57 12.18
C ASN A 151 -6.83 6.62 11.53
N GLN A 152 -6.52 6.77 10.25
CA GLN A 152 -5.52 5.94 9.58
C GLN A 152 -4.11 6.29 10.08
N ARG A 153 -3.26 5.27 10.20
CA ARG A 153 -1.87 5.42 10.64
C ARG A 153 -0.93 5.21 9.47
N ILE A 154 0.19 5.91 9.48
CA ILE A 154 1.33 5.64 8.60
C ILE A 154 2.40 5.03 9.48
N ILE A 155 2.74 3.77 9.25
CA ILE A 155 3.60 2.95 10.10
C ILE A 155 4.95 2.75 9.42
N ASP A 156 6.04 3.06 10.14
CA ASP A 156 7.38 2.64 9.77
C ASP A 156 7.55 1.15 10.12
N MET A 157 7.58 0.32 9.09
CA MET A 157 7.63 -1.13 9.27
C MET A 157 9.00 -1.62 9.72
N ALA A 158 10.09 -0.93 9.36
CA ALA A 158 11.43 -1.30 9.81
C ALA A 158 11.58 -1.05 11.32
N ALA A 159 11.20 0.14 11.79
CA ALA A 159 11.22 0.48 13.21
C ALA A 159 10.23 -0.37 14.02
N THR A 160 9.06 -0.67 13.46
CA THR A 160 8.05 -1.55 14.09
C THR A 160 8.59 -2.97 14.29
N ARG A 161 9.24 -3.55 13.27
CA ARG A 161 9.87 -4.87 13.39
C ARG A 161 11.02 -4.88 14.42
N ALA A 162 11.83 -3.83 14.42
CA ALA A 162 12.98 -3.73 15.33
C ALA A 162 12.56 -3.60 16.80
N THR A 163 11.43 -2.94 17.07
CA THR A 163 10.98 -2.66 18.46
C THR A 163 9.91 -3.64 18.95
N GLY A 164 9.26 -4.39 18.04
CA GLY A 164 8.09 -5.22 18.34
C GLY A 164 6.83 -4.41 18.71
N LYS A 165 6.81 -3.11 18.45
CA LYS A 165 5.68 -2.21 18.70
C LYS A 165 5.47 -1.32 17.49
N VAL A 166 4.22 -0.94 17.22
CA VAL A 166 3.90 -0.01 16.14
C VAL A 166 4.64 1.32 16.35
N VAL A 167 5.45 1.69 15.36
CA VAL A 167 6.16 2.97 15.29
C VAL A 167 5.61 3.75 14.12
N LEU A 168 5.12 4.96 14.39
CA LEU A 168 4.57 5.82 13.34
C LEU A 168 5.70 6.43 12.51
N TRP A 169 5.48 6.48 11.22
CA TRP A 169 6.35 7.20 10.30
C TRP A 169 6.27 8.72 10.57
N THR A 170 7.41 9.37 10.55
CA THR A 170 7.51 10.82 10.76
C THR A 170 7.72 11.50 9.42
N ASP A 171 6.80 12.39 9.05
CA ASP A 171 6.91 13.22 7.86
C ASP A 171 8.03 14.27 7.98
N ASP A 172 8.53 14.76 6.85
CA ASP A 172 9.47 15.88 6.85
C ASP A 172 8.82 17.11 7.52
N PRO A 173 9.48 17.74 8.49
CA PRO A 173 8.98 18.91 9.19
C PRO A 173 8.53 20.06 8.27
N VAL A 174 9.11 20.17 7.07
CA VAL A 174 8.70 21.15 6.05
C VAL A 174 7.21 21.04 5.71
N PHE A 175 6.64 19.84 5.75
CA PHE A 175 5.22 19.62 5.46
C PHE A 175 4.31 19.81 6.66
N SER A 176 4.84 19.76 7.89
CA SER A 176 4.07 20.00 9.11
C SER A 176 3.78 21.48 9.38
N THR A 177 4.46 22.39 8.71
CA THR A 177 4.35 23.84 8.90
C THR A 177 3.31 24.52 8.01
N HIS A 178 2.69 23.78 7.09
CA HIS A 178 1.63 24.32 6.23
C HIS A 178 0.27 24.23 6.92
N THR A 179 0.12 24.91 8.04
CA THR A 179 -1.21 25.31 8.53
C THR A 179 -1.71 26.41 7.61
N MET A 180 -2.69 26.11 6.77
CA MET A 180 -3.45 27.17 6.10
C MET A 180 -4.23 27.91 7.18
N ASN A 181 -3.78 29.14 7.49
CA ASN A 181 -4.53 30.11 8.29
C ASN A 181 -5.72 30.62 7.48
#